data_bbce3b3d29c50cc07b0c98bd15cb1dce
#
_entry.id   bbce3b3d29c50cc07b0c98bd15cb1dce
#
_cell.length_a   1.000
_cell.length_b   1.000
_cell.length_c   1.000
_cell.angle_alpha   90.00
_cell.angle_beta   90.00
_cell.angle_gamma   90.00
#
_symmetry.space_group_name_H-M   'P 1'
#
loop_
_entity.id
_entity.type
_entity.pdbx_description
1 polymer ?
#
loop_
_entity_poly.entity_id
_entity_poly.type
_entity_poly.pdbx_seq_one_letter_code
_entity_poly.pdbx_strand_id
1 'polypeptide(L)'
;MREMKDSGLKWIGQIPNGWEVNRIKYLFKTAKGLSVTKDNLIEDGLPVISYGQIHSKINTGVTVADELRRFVSCDYRKYVSSKLEKFDFAFADTSEDYEGCGNCVYKRTDDELYGGYHVVILHSIKKEDNRYFAYLFQTDAWREQIRTKASGVKVFSVTQKIINEASVIIPPVEMQARISNFLDAKCTEIDSLTADIQKQI
;
A
#
# COMPACT_ATOMS: atom_id res chain seq x y z
N MET A 1 -8.31 -32.50 -5.88
CA MET A 1 -8.89 -31.14 -5.79
C MET A 1 -8.65 -30.62 -4.38
N ARG A 2 -8.30 -29.31 -4.23
CA ARG A 2 -8.21 -28.75 -2.88
C ARG A 2 -9.61 -28.54 -2.32
N GLU A 3 -9.83 -28.90 -1.07
CA GLU A 3 -11.08 -28.57 -0.39
C GLU A 3 -11.22 -27.06 -0.26
N MET A 4 -12.40 -26.56 -0.57
CA MET A 4 -12.76 -25.15 -0.53
C MET A 4 -13.74 -24.88 0.60
N LYS A 5 -13.69 -23.69 1.18
CA LYS A 5 -14.66 -23.19 2.16
C LYS A 5 -15.15 -21.80 1.79
N ASP A 6 -16.32 -21.43 2.26
CA ASP A 6 -16.82 -20.05 2.15
C ASP A 6 -15.91 -19.11 2.97
N SER A 7 -15.44 -18.05 2.36
CA SER A 7 -14.65 -17.00 3.02
C SER A 7 -15.48 -16.08 3.92
N GLY A 8 -16.78 -16.05 3.75
CA GLY A 8 -17.68 -15.05 4.34
C GLY A 8 -17.55 -13.64 3.69
N LEU A 9 -16.76 -13.51 2.62
CA LEU A 9 -16.52 -12.27 1.89
C LEU A 9 -17.14 -12.34 0.49
N LYS A 10 -18.14 -11.50 0.22
CA LYS A 10 -18.84 -11.48 -1.08
C LYS A 10 -17.92 -11.26 -2.28
N TRP A 11 -16.85 -10.48 -2.10
CA TRP A 11 -15.94 -10.11 -3.19
C TRP A 11 -14.97 -11.24 -3.59
N ILE A 12 -14.84 -12.30 -2.78
CA ILE A 12 -13.96 -13.43 -3.12
C ILE A 12 -14.71 -14.79 -3.13
N GLY A 13 -15.80 -14.94 -2.39
CA GLY A 13 -16.56 -16.17 -2.32
C GLY A 13 -15.79 -17.29 -1.61
N GLN A 14 -15.40 -18.34 -2.33
CA GLN A 14 -14.73 -19.50 -1.77
C GLN A 14 -13.20 -19.35 -1.76
N ILE A 15 -12.58 -19.85 -0.70
CA ILE A 15 -11.12 -19.94 -0.53
C ILE A 15 -10.70 -21.35 -0.15
N PRO A 16 -9.43 -21.77 -0.40
CA PRO A 16 -8.91 -23.04 0.07
C PRO A 16 -9.05 -23.20 1.58
N ASN A 17 -9.34 -24.39 2.07
CA ASN A 17 -9.62 -24.69 3.48
C ASN A 17 -8.52 -24.22 4.45
N GLY A 18 -7.26 -24.27 4.03
CA GLY A 18 -6.09 -23.83 4.82
C GLY A 18 -5.82 -22.32 4.78
N TRP A 19 -6.67 -21.52 4.11
CA TRP A 19 -6.52 -20.06 4.09
C TRP A 19 -7.39 -19.41 5.16
N GLU A 20 -6.94 -18.27 5.68
CA GLU A 20 -7.64 -17.52 6.71
C GLU A 20 -8.19 -16.21 6.17
N VAL A 21 -9.18 -15.67 6.87
CA VAL A 21 -9.69 -14.31 6.66
C VAL A 21 -9.49 -13.53 7.94
N ASN A 22 -8.94 -12.31 7.81
CA ASN A 22 -8.76 -11.44 8.96
C ASN A 22 -8.97 -9.97 8.56
N ARG A 23 -8.94 -9.06 9.53
CA ARG A 23 -8.99 -7.62 9.28
C ARG A 23 -7.60 -7.00 9.41
N ILE A 24 -7.36 -5.92 8.67
CA ILE A 24 -6.10 -5.17 8.69
C ILE A 24 -5.63 -4.86 10.11
N LYS A 25 -6.52 -4.41 10.99
CA LYS A 25 -6.20 -4.04 12.37
C LYS A 25 -5.54 -5.13 13.22
N TYR A 26 -5.66 -6.40 12.84
CA TYR A 26 -5.02 -7.52 13.56
C TYR A 26 -3.64 -7.86 13.00
N LEU A 27 -3.28 -7.31 11.85
CA LEU A 27 -2.01 -7.55 11.18
C LEU A 27 -1.09 -6.33 11.23
N PHE A 28 -1.68 -5.13 11.33
CA PHE A 28 -0.97 -3.86 11.27
C PHE A 28 -1.45 -2.90 12.37
N LYS A 29 -0.52 -2.06 12.84
CA LYS A 29 -0.84 -0.89 13.66
C LYS A 29 -0.88 0.34 12.76
N THR A 30 -1.91 1.17 12.90
CA THR A 30 -2.01 2.41 12.12
C THR A 30 -1.34 3.58 12.82
N ALA A 31 -0.68 4.41 12.03
CA ALA A 31 -0.17 5.72 12.44
C ALA A 31 -0.53 6.77 11.38
N LYS A 32 -0.29 8.04 11.70
CA LYS A 32 -0.44 9.16 10.76
C LYS A 32 0.92 9.55 10.21
N GLY A 33 0.93 10.03 8.97
CA GLY A 33 2.06 10.74 8.42
C GLY A 33 2.34 12.06 9.17
N LEU A 34 3.43 12.71 8.81
CA LEU A 34 3.86 14.00 9.36
C LEU A 34 2.78 15.08 9.15
N SER A 35 2.59 15.93 10.14
CA SER A 35 1.76 17.13 10.03
C SER A 35 2.53 18.23 9.28
N VAL A 36 2.72 18.02 7.99
CA VAL A 36 3.36 18.96 7.06
C VAL A 36 2.38 19.31 5.95
N THR A 37 2.70 20.33 5.17
CA THR A 37 1.95 20.73 3.98
C THR A 37 2.89 20.73 2.77
N LYS A 38 2.37 21.02 1.59
CA LYS A 38 3.18 21.17 0.37
C LYS A 38 4.25 22.25 0.52
N ASP A 39 3.98 23.29 1.29
CA ASP A 39 4.91 24.41 1.50
C ASP A 39 6.12 24.04 2.39
N ASN A 40 6.06 22.92 3.08
CA ASN A 40 7.19 22.38 3.86
C ASN A 40 8.16 21.52 3.02
N LEU A 41 7.84 21.29 1.75
CA LEU A 41 8.71 20.52 0.86
C LEU A 41 9.94 21.35 0.47
N ILE A 42 11.09 20.72 0.48
CA ILE A 42 12.40 21.28 0.13
C ILE A 42 13.11 20.35 -0.86
N GLU A 43 14.23 20.81 -1.42
CA GLU A 43 14.97 20.05 -2.44
C GLU A 43 15.71 18.84 -1.87
N ASP A 44 16.23 18.95 -0.64
CA ASP A 44 16.98 17.90 0.04
C ASP A 44 16.71 17.91 1.55
N GLY A 45 16.74 16.74 2.19
CA GLY A 45 16.48 16.61 3.63
C GLY A 45 15.95 15.23 4.02
N LEU A 46 14.94 15.21 4.90
CA LEU A 46 14.29 13.98 5.35
C LEU A 46 13.34 13.47 4.26
N PRO A 47 13.55 12.24 3.74
CA PRO A 47 12.70 11.71 2.66
C PRO A 47 11.29 11.40 3.16
N VAL A 48 10.30 11.85 2.40
CA VAL A 48 8.87 11.65 2.68
C VAL A 48 8.12 11.18 1.44
N ILE A 49 7.01 10.50 1.67
CA ILE A 49 6.02 10.18 0.65
C ILE A 49 4.65 10.67 1.11
N SER A 50 3.96 11.47 0.30
CA SER A 50 2.65 12.03 0.59
C SER A 50 1.59 11.52 -0.38
N TYR A 51 0.34 11.85 -0.17
CA TYR A 51 -0.78 11.34 -0.97
C TYR A 51 -0.59 11.59 -2.48
N GLY A 52 -0.09 12.75 -2.89
CA GLY A 52 0.10 13.06 -4.30
C GLY A 52 1.11 12.15 -5.00
N GLN A 53 2.15 11.68 -4.29
CA GLN A 53 3.10 10.69 -4.80
C GLN A 53 2.47 9.30 -4.82
N ILE A 54 1.64 8.96 -3.83
CA ILE A 54 0.92 7.69 -3.77
C ILE A 54 -0.09 7.57 -4.92
N HIS A 55 -0.68 8.69 -5.37
CA HIS A 55 -1.56 8.73 -6.55
C HIS A 55 -0.83 8.90 -7.89
N SER A 56 0.50 9.01 -7.87
CA SER A 56 1.28 9.13 -9.11
C SER A 56 1.12 7.90 -10.01
N LYS A 57 1.08 8.12 -11.32
CA LYS A 57 1.00 7.05 -12.32
C LYS A 57 2.20 6.11 -12.32
N ILE A 58 3.36 6.56 -11.81
CA ILE A 58 4.54 5.71 -11.67
C ILE A 58 4.51 4.85 -10.41
N ASN A 59 3.54 5.06 -9.52
CA ASN A 59 3.38 4.22 -8.33
C ASN A 59 2.79 2.87 -8.70
N THR A 60 3.55 1.81 -8.54
CA THR A 60 3.09 0.43 -8.73
C THR A 60 2.39 -0.16 -7.51
N GLY A 61 2.49 0.50 -6.35
CA GLY A 61 1.96 0.04 -5.07
C GLY A 61 2.77 -1.06 -4.39
N VAL A 62 3.68 -1.73 -5.10
CA VAL A 62 4.46 -2.87 -4.59
C VAL A 62 5.89 -2.52 -4.21
N THR A 63 6.29 -1.29 -4.44
CA THR A 63 7.57 -0.71 -4.00
C THR A 63 7.46 0.82 -3.97
N VAL A 64 8.44 1.48 -3.37
CA VAL A 64 8.59 2.94 -3.42
C VAL A 64 9.71 3.26 -4.40
N ALA A 65 9.36 3.81 -5.56
CA ALA A 65 10.35 4.31 -6.51
C ALA A 65 11.00 5.60 -5.98
N ASP A 66 12.27 5.83 -6.29
CA ASP A 66 13.01 6.99 -5.79
C ASP A 66 12.41 8.31 -6.29
N GLU A 67 11.86 8.33 -7.50
CA GLU A 67 11.18 9.47 -8.11
C GLU A 67 9.92 9.92 -7.35
N LEU A 68 9.35 9.03 -6.53
CA LEU A 68 8.21 9.34 -5.67
C LEU A 68 8.61 10.09 -4.41
N ARG A 69 9.89 10.10 -4.04
CA ARG A 69 10.35 10.75 -2.82
C ARG A 69 10.31 12.26 -2.93
N ARG A 70 9.96 12.89 -1.84
CA ARG A 70 10.08 14.33 -1.62
C ARG A 70 10.80 14.53 -0.30
N PHE A 71 11.18 15.74 0.02
CA PHE A 71 11.98 16.01 1.21
C PHE A 71 11.35 17.12 2.04
N VAL A 72 11.56 17.00 3.35
CA VAL A 72 11.21 18.03 4.35
C VAL A 72 12.40 18.27 5.27
N SER A 73 12.33 19.31 6.14
CA SER A 73 13.40 19.57 7.12
C SER A 73 13.69 18.33 7.95
N CYS A 74 14.98 18.08 8.21
CA CYS A 74 15.42 17.02 9.11
C CYS A 74 14.89 17.16 10.56
N ASP A 75 14.38 18.32 10.95
CA ASP A 75 13.73 18.54 12.25
C ASP A 75 12.52 17.62 12.49
N TYR A 76 11.90 17.14 11.41
CA TYR A 76 10.79 16.20 11.48
C TYR A 76 11.20 14.77 11.86
N ARG A 77 12.49 14.45 11.86
CA ARG A 77 13.01 13.09 12.23
C ARG A 77 12.59 12.66 13.64
N LYS A 78 12.33 13.60 14.53
CA LYS A 78 11.82 13.35 15.88
C LYS A 78 10.43 12.68 15.93
N TYR A 79 9.64 12.75 14.86
CA TYR A 79 8.31 12.15 14.78
C TYR A 79 8.37 10.69 14.32
N VAL A 80 8.97 9.85 15.18
CA VAL A 80 9.25 8.44 14.88
C VAL A 80 8.02 7.60 14.53
N SER A 81 6.83 7.98 14.99
CA SER A 81 5.57 7.30 14.64
C SER A 81 5.18 7.48 13.18
N SER A 82 5.74 8.49 12.49
CA SER A 82 5.50 8.74 11.07
C SER A 82 6.57 8.14 10.16
N LYS A 83 7.58 7.46 10.73
CA LYS A 83 8.61 6.74 9.99
C LYS A 83 8.06 5.42 9.48
N LEU A 84 8.27 5.13 8.19
CA LEU A 84 8.00 3.80 7.64
C LEU A 84 9.20 2.90 7.91
N GLU A 85 8.96 1.79 8.55
CA GLU A 85 9.92 0.70 8.66
C GLU A 85 9.82 -0.24 7.45
N LYS A 86 10.81 -1.06 7.24
CA LYS A 86 10.76 -2.11 6.21
C LYS A 86 9.51 -2.98 6.42
N PHE A 87 8.83 -3.30 5.32
CA PHE A 87 7.58 -4.07 5.26
C PHE A 87 6.32 -3.33 5.69
N ASP A 88 6.40 -2.03 5.92
CA ASP A 88 5.25 -1.16 6.18
C ASP A 88 4.58 -0.70 4.87
N PHE A 89 3.37 -0.17 5.01
CA PHE A 89 2.62 0.47 3.92
C PHE A 89 2.31 1.92 4.26
N ALA A 90 2.22 2.74 3.22
CA ALA A 90 1.65 4.08 3.32
C ALA A 90 0.45 4.18 2.36
N PHE A 91 -0.73 4.46 2.90
CA PHE A 91 -1.98 4.67 2.18
C PHE A 91 -2.28 6.17 2.08
N ALA A 92 -2.79 6.62 0.94
CA ALA A 92 -3.39 7.93 0.85
C ALA A 92 -4.70 7.97 1.64
N ASP A 93 -4.85 8.95 2.55
CA ASP A 93 -6.10 9.17 3.31
C ASP A 93 -7.10 10.03 2.56
N THR A 94 -6.72 10.52 1.38
CA THR A 94 -7.48 11.42 0.53
C THR A 94 -7.29 11.02 -0.92
N SER A 95 -8.36 11.03 -1.72
CA SER A 95 -8.32 10.82 -3.17
C SER A 95 -9.23 11.82 -3.90
N GLU A 96 -8.81 12.30 -5.07
CA GLU A 96 -9.59 13.17 -5.94
C GLU A 96 -10.59 12.39 -6.83
N ASP A 97 -10.42 11.07 -6.91
CA ASP A 97 -11.30 10.17 -7.64
C ASP A 97 -11.63 8.91 -6.81
N TYR A 98 -12.66 8.20 -7.25
CA TYR A 98 -13.14 6.98 -6.59
C TYR A 98 -12.14 5.82 -6.74
N GLU A 99 -11.52 5.71 -7.91
CA GLU A 99 -10.58 4.64 -8.27
C GLU A 99 -9.31 4.69 -7.43
N GLY A 100 -8.85 5.90 -7.09
CA GLY A 100 -7.67 6.11 -6.26
C GLY A 100 -7.86 5.79 -4.77
N CYS A 101 -9.11 5.63 -4.31
CA CYS A 101 -9.36 5.24 -2.93
C CYS A 101 -8.76 3.85 -2.65
N GLY A 102 -7.83 3.81 -1.67
CA GLY A 102 -7.07 2.61 -1.34
C GLY A 102 -5.71 2.51 -2.03
N ASN A 103 -5.28 3.53 -2.78
CA ASN A 103 -3.90 3.61 -3.27
C ASN A 103 -2.92 3.61 -2.11
N CYS A 104 -1.84 2.85 -2.27
CA CYS A 104 -0.79 2.73 -1.29
C CYS A 104 0.58 2.51 -1.93
N VAL A 105 1.62 2.55 -1.12
CA VAL A 105 2.96 2.07 -1.44
C VAL A 105 3.42 1.07 -0.39
N TYR A 106 4.29 0.15 -0.78
CA TYR A 106 4.92 -0.84 0.09
C TYR A 106 6.41 -0.56 0.23
N LYS A 107 6.90 -0.47 1.45
CA LYS A 107 8.33 -0.21 1.73
C LYS A 107 9.11 -1.52 1.80
N ARG A 108 9.87 -1.83 0.75
CA ARG A 108 10.68 -3.07 0.64
C ARG A 108 12.10 -2.93 1.22
N THR A 109 12.61 -1.72 1.34
CA THR A 109 14.00 -1.38 1.64
C THR A 109 14.19 -0.91 3.07
N ASP A 110 15.42 -0.92 3.57
CA ASP A 110 15.76 -0.48 4.94
C ASP A 110 16.15 1.01 5.02
N ASP A 111 16.14 1.72 3.90
CA ASP A 111 16.43 3.15 3.81
C ASP A 111 15.42 4.00 4.61
N GLU A 112 15.83 5.22 4.96
CA GLU A 112 14.97 6.13 5.71
C GLU A 112 13.83 6.65 4.83
N LEU A 113 12.59 6.61 5.34
CA LEU A 113 11.41 7.16 4.68
C LEU A 113 10.33 7.47 5.71
N TYR A 114 9.64 8.59 5.56
CA TYR A 114 8.51 8.99 6.39
C TYR A 114 7.23 9.13 5.58
N GLY A 115 6.09 8.85 6.19
CA GLY A 115 4.80 9.28 5.65
C GLY A 115 4.68 10.79 5.77
N GLY A 116 4.39 11.46 4.66
CA GLY A 116 4.14 12.89 4.63
C GLY A 116 2.67 13.24 4.92
N TYR A 117 2.18 14.35 4.35
CA TYR A 117 0.79 14.78 4.56
C TYR A 117 -0.21 13.88 3.83
N HIS A 118 -1.39 13.76 4.41
CA HIS A 118 -2.49 12.92 3.90
C HIS A 118 -2.10 11.45 3.70
N VAL A 119 -1.42 10.89 4.71
CA VAL A 119 -0.97 9.50 4.71
C VAL A 119 -1.40 8.78 5.99
N VAL A 120 -1.92 7.58 5.82
CA VAL A 120 -2.08 6.57 6.89
C VAL A 120 -0.99 5.52 6.71
N ILE A 121 -0.21 5.30 7.77
CA ILE A 121 0.84 4.29 7.79
C ILE A 121 0.27 3.01 8.43
N LEU A 122 0.58 1.86 7.83
CA LEU A 122 0.34 0.55 8.41
C LEU A 122 1.69 -0.06 8.80
N HIS A 123 1.99 -0.08 10.09
CA HIS A 123 3.17 -0.74 10.63
C HIS A 123 2.90 -2.24 10.79
N SER A 124 3.72 -3.06 10.15
CA SER A 124 3.62 -4.52 10.25
C SER A 124 3.90 -4.98 11.68
N ILE A 125 2.95 -5.72 12.27
CA ILE A 125 3.10 -6.25 13.63
C ILE A 125 4.17 -7.33 13.68
N LYS A 126 4.20 -8.22 12.69
CA LYS A 126 5.14 -9.34 12.63
C LYS A 126 6.50 -9.00 12.02
N LYS A 127 6.61 -7.86 11.32
CA LYS A 127 7.81 -7.44 10.57
C LYS A 127 8.32 -8.50 9.60
N GLU A 128 7.39 -9.19 8.95
CA GLU A 128 7.64 -10.18 7.90
C GLU A 128 7.43 -9.54 6.52
N ASP A 129 7.93 -10.20 5.47
CA ASP A 129 7.72 -9.75 4.09
C ASP A 129 6.22 -9.76 3.73
N ASN A 130 5.68 -8.58 3.53
CA ASN A 130 4.27 -8.35 3.25
C ASN A 130 3.99 -8.16 1.72
N ARG A 131 4.88 -8.60 0.82
CA ARG A 131 4.69 -8.44 -0.65
C ARG A 131 3.37 -9.01 -1.15
N TYR A 132 2.90 -10.11 -0.55
CA TYR A 132 1.59 -10.67 -0.87
C TYR A 132 0.48 -9.64 -0.66
N PHE A 133 0.48 -8.93 0.47
CA PHE A 133 -0.50 -7.88 0.72
C PHE A 133 -0.30 -6.67 -0.18
N ALA A 134 0.95 -6.37 -0.58
CA ALA A 134 1.20 -5.31 -1.55
C ALA A 134 0.47 -5.57 -2.87
N TYR A 135 0.52 -6.80 -3.39
CA TYR A 135 -0.24 -7.20 -4.58
C TYR A 135 -1.75 -7.26 -4.32
N LEU A 136 -2.18 -7.80 -3.19
CA LEU A 136 -3.60 -7.87 -2.83
C LEU A 136 -4.23 -6.47 -2.81
N PHE A 137 -3.54 -5.47 -2.24
CA PHE A 137 -4.01 -4.09 -2.14
C PHE A 137 -4.10 -3.37 -3.50
N GLN A 138 -3.47 -3.90 -4.55
CA GLN A 138 -3.62 -3.38 -5.92
C GLN A 138 -4.84 -3.95 -6.65
N THR A 139 -5.51 -4.96 -6.09
CA THR A 139 -6.69 -5.55 -6.75
C THR A 139 -7.92 -4.67 -6.55
N ASP A 140 -8.72 -4.47 -7.62
CA ASP A 140 -9.99 -3.73 -7.52
C ASP A 140 -10.95 -4.38 -6.53
N ALA A 141 -11.00 -5.72 -6.51
CA ALA A 141 -11.85 -6.46 -5.59
C ALA A 141 -11.55 -6.12 -4.11
N TRP A 142 -10.28 -5.97 -3.73
CA TRP A 142 -9.93 -5.55 -2.37
C TRP A 142 -10.22 -4.05 -2.15
N ARG A 143 -9.86 -3.19 -3.11
CA ARG A 143 -10.04 -1.73 -3.02
C ARG A 143 -11.51 -1.34 -2.92
N GLU A 144 -12.41 -2.13 -3.49
CA GLU A 144 -13.85 -1.87 -3.42
C GLU A 144 -14.37 -1.82 -1.98
N GLN A 145 -13.75 -2.54 -1.04
CA GLN A 145 -14.06 -2.44 0.39
C GLN A 145 -13.74 -1.05 0.97
N ILE A 146 -12.74 -0.37 0.43
CA ILE A 146 -12.34 1.00 0.82
C ILE A 146 -13.24 2.00 0.11
N ARG A 147 -13.38 1.86 -1.21
CA ARG A 147 -14.14 2.74 -2.09
C ARG A 147 -15.58 2.92 -1.63
N THR A 148 -16.27 1.83 -1.33
CA THR A 148 -17.69 1.85 -0.88
C THR A 148 -17.89 2.52 0.49
N LYS A 149 -16.83 2.67 1.28
CA LYS A 149 -16.88 3.32 2.60
C LYS A 149 -16.25 4.71 2.62
N ALA A 150 -15.52 5.07 1.57
CA ALA A 150 -14.97 6.41 1.43
C ALA A 150 -16.10 7.42 1.28
N SER A 151 -15.96 8.59 1.90
CA SER A 151 -16.96 9.65 1.92
C SER A 151 -16.41 10.93 1.30
N GLY A 152 -17.23 11.59 0.50
CA GLY A 152 -16.86 12.85 -0.17
C GLY A 152 -17.62 13.02 -1.48
N VAL A 153 -17.53 14.22 -2.07
CA VAL A 153 -18.17 14.55 -3.36
C VAL A 153 -17.11 14.88 -4.42
N LYS A 154 -16.15 15.76 -4.08
CA LYS A 154 -15.03 16.13 -4.95
C LYS A 154 -13.72 15.52 -4.48
N VAL A 155 -13.61 15.27 -3.19
CA VAL A 155 -12.45 14.68 -2.54
C VAL A 155 -12.97 13.60 -1.60
N PHE A 156 -12.51 12.38 -1.79
CA PHE A 156 -12.87 11.24 -0.98
C PHE A 156 -11.92 11.12 0.21
N SER A 157 -12.48 10.91 1.40
CA SER A 157 -11.70 10.66 2.62
C SER A 157 -11.67 9.17 2.94
N VAL A 158 -10.47 8.63 3.10
CA VAL A 158 -10.18 7.25 3.48
C VAL A 158 -9.59 7.24 4.88
N THR A 159 -10.44 7.07 5.89
CA THR A 159 -10.01 7.13 7.29
C THR A 159 -9.24 5.89 7.72
N GLN A 160 -8.42 6.00 8.78
CA GLN A 160 -7.78 4.85 9.42
C GLN A 160 -8.79 3.74 9.79
N LYS A 161 -10.00 4.13 10.23
CA LYS A 161 -11.06 3.18 10.56
C LYS A 161 -11.49 2.35 9.36
N ILE A 162 -11.64 2.98 8.18
CA ILE A 162 -12.01 2.30 6.94
C ILE A 162 -10.95 1.25 6.58
N ILE A 163 -9.68 1.63 6.61
CA ILE A 163 -8.57 0.72 6.31
C ILE A 163 -8.50 -0.41 7.34
N ASN A 164 -8.57 -0.10 8.62
CA ASN A 164 -8.48 -1.08 9.71
C ASN A 164 -9.58 -2.15 9.67
N GLU A 165 -10.78 -1.81 9.21
CA GLU A 165 -11.91 -2.72 9.11
C GLU A 165 -11.96 -3.49 7.78
N ALA A 166 -11.08 -3.20 6.83
CA ALA A 166 -10.99 -3.95 5.60
C ALA A 166 -10.50 -5.37 5.86
N SER A 167 -11.13 -6.34 5.18
CA SER A 167 -10.80 -7.75 5.29
C SER A 167 -9.71 -8.15 4.29
N VAL A 168 -8.87 -9.08 4.68
CA VAL A 168 -7.84 -9.69 3.84
C VAL A 168 -7.92 -11.20 3.93
N ILE A 169 -7.56 -11.88 2.85
CA ILE A 169 -7.34 -13.32 2.82
C ILE A 169 -5.86 -13.60 3.06
N ILE A 170 -5.59 -14.63 3.86
CA ILE A 170 -4.24 -14.95 4.33
C ILE A 170 -3.93 -16.40 3.95
N PRO A 171 -3.23 -16.62 2.84
CA PRO A 171 -2.66 -17.93 2.53
C PRO A 171 -1.58 -18.32 3.55
N PRO A 172 -1.22 -19.60 3.67
CA PRO A 172 0.00 -20.02 4.37
C PRO A 172 1.23 -19.26 3.87
N VAL A 173 2.19 -18.95 4.76
CA VAL A 173 3.36 -18.09 4.46
C VAL A 173 4.11 -18.54 3.20
N GLU A 174 4.33 -19.84 3.03
CA GLU A 174 4.97 -20.38 1.83
C GLU A 174 4.17 -20.07 0.54
N MET A 175 2.85 -20.08 0.64
CA MET A 175 2.00 -19.75 -0.51
C MET A 175 2.01 -18.25 -0.79
N GLN A 176 2.05 -17.39 0.24
CA GLN A 176 2.23 -15.94 0.08
C GLN A 176 3.54 -15.64 -0.67
N ALA A 177 4.64 -16.27 -0.26
CA ALA A 177 5.93 -16.12 -0.93
C ALA A 177 5.89 -16.60 -2.38
N ARG A 178 5.27 -17.76 -2.66
CA ARG A 178 5.12 -18.30 -4.03
C ARG A 178 4.31 -17.36 -4.92
N ILE A 179 3.19 -16.83 -4.42
CA ILE A 179 2.35 -15.86 -5.15
C ILE A 179 3.15 -14.61 -5.45
N SER A 180 3.83 -14.03 -4.46
CA SER A 180 4.61 -12.81 -4.61
C SER A 180 5.75 -12.98 -5.61
N ASN A 181 6.51 -14.07 -5.53
CA ASN A 181 7.61 -14.36 -6.44
C ASN A 181 7.12 -14.55 -7.88
N PHE A 182 5.98 -15.22 -8.08
CA PHE A 182 5.38 -15.39 -9.39
C PHE A 182 4.96 -14.03 -9.97
N LEU A 183 4.31 -13.17 -9.17
CA LEU A 183 3.85 -11.85 -9.61
C LEU A 183 5.05 -10.92 -9.87
N ASP A 184 6.07 -10.92 -9.01
CA ASP A 184 7.31 -10.16 -9.22
C ASP A 184 7.93 -10.53 -10.59
N ALA A 185 8.07 -11.83 -10.89
CA ALA A 185 8.63 -12.29 -12.15
C ALA A 185 7.79 -11.86 -13.36
N LYS A 186 6.46 -11.98 -13.25
CA LYS A 186 5.56 -11.59 -14.35
C LYS A 186 5.50 -10.08 -14.58
N CYS A 187 5.50 -9.27 -13.53
CA CYS A 187 5.58 -7.81 -13.66
C CYS A 187 6.90 -7.40 -14.31
N THR A 188 8.04 -7.98 -13.88
CA THR A 188 9.35 -7.70 -14.49
C THR A 188 9.38 -8.06 -15.98
N GLU A 189 8.80 -9.20 -16.36
CA GLU A 189 8.71 -9.62 -17.76
C GLU A 189 7.89 -8.61 -18.60
N ILE A 190 6.73 -8.18 -18.07
CA ILE A 190 5.86 -7.19 -18.73
C ILE A 190 6.57 -5.83 -18.86
N ASP A 191 7.23 -5.35 -17.79
CA ASP A 191 7.94 -4.08 -17.80
C ASP A 191 9.08 -4.09 -18.83
N SER A 192 9.83 -5.20 -18.92
CA SER A 192 10.89 -5.37 -19.92
C SER A 192 10.36 -5.33 -21.36
N LEU A 193 9.29 -6.06 -21.63
CA LEU A 193 8.65 -6.06 -22.96
C LEU A 193 8.11 -4.68 -23.32
N THR A 194 7.51 -3.99 -22.37
CA THR A 194 6.97 -2.64 -22.57
C THR A 194 8.10 -1.65 -22.88
N ALA A 195 9.23 -1.72 -22.16
CA ALA A 195 10.39 -0.88 -22.41
C ALA A 195 11.02 -1.14 -23.79
N ASP A 196 11.06 -2.42 -24.23
CA ASP A 196 11.61 -2.77 -25.54
C ASP A 196 10.70 -2.30 -26.68
N ILE A 197 9.39 -2.36 -26.53
CA ILE A 197 8.43 -1.81 -27.51
C ILE A 197 8.58 -0.31 -27.60
N GLN A 198 8.70 0.40 -26.47
CA GLN A 198 8.86 1.87 -26.45
C GLN A 198 10.15 2.34 -27.14
N LYS A 199 11.22 1.54 -27.14
CA LYS A 199 12.46 1.84 -27.87
C LYS A 199 12.37 1.67 -29.39
N GLN A 200 11.35 0.94 -29.86
CA GLN A 200 11.15 0.64 -31.29
C GLN A 200 10.22 1.66 -31.99
N ILE A 201 9.56 2.53 -31.21
CA ILE A 201 8.70 3.60 -31.69
C ILE A 201 9.46 4.93 -31.72
#